data_fe3d844c6c4c909043f9c7a84d3372f0
#
_entry.id   fe3d844c6c4c909043f9c7a84d3372f0
#
_cell.length_a   1.000
_cell.length_b   1.000
_cell.length_c   1.000
_cell.angle_alpha   90.00
_cell.angle_beta   90.00
_cell.angle_gamma   90.00
#
_symmetry.space_group_name_H-M   'P 1'
#
loop_
_entity.id
_entity.type
_entity.pdbx_description
1 polymer ?
#
loop_
_entity_poly.entity_id
_entity_poly.type
_entity_poly.pdbx_seq_one_letter_code
_entity_poly.pdbx_strand_id
1 'polypeptide(L)'
;MSQLIFDFIRLLASLLAVAVVLTMHEFAHAFIAYKCGDPTPKYAGRLSLNPMRHFDILGLVLFAFAGFGWAKPVPINPNNFRHYKRGLAFTAIAGVVTNYLSAFIFYPLMLIVISYVQTPLIALDSFLYYFFLFLYSYSLAFSVFNLIPLPPLDGWRVVEAVNRKRGKIYRFFEQYGYIILLVLIGIHFLVNILSNYQIFALAAEIFGYVDVLGYILDFVTLIVSKPITLLWGLVF
;
A
#
# COMPACT_ATOMS: atom_id res chain seq x y z
N MET A 1 21.98 16.83 -16.38
CA MET A 1 20.83 15.99 -16.82
C MET A 1 19.61 16.89 -16.87
N SER A 2 18.76 16.83 -17.91
CA SER A 2 17.56 17.69 -17.96
C SER A 2 16.53 17.26 -16.92
N GLN A 3 15.68 18.19 -16.46
CA GLN A 3 14.58 17.90 -15.51
C GLN A 3 13.69 16.75 -16.02
N LEU A 4 13.38 16.74 -17.30
CA LEU A 4 12.58 15.70 -17.95
C LEU A 4 13.15 14.28 -17.73
N ILE A 5 14.49 14.12 -17.82
CA ILE A 5 15.14 12.82 -17.59
C ILE A 5 15.01 12.40 -16.13
N PHE A 6 15.16 13.33 -15.18
CA PHE A 6 14.96 13.05 -13.76
C PHE A 6 13.52 12.60 -13.46
N ASP A 7 12.53 13.30 -14.02
CA ASP A 7 11.12 12.97 -13.83
C ASP A 7 10.78 11.60 -14.44
N PHE A 8 11.35 11.28 -15.58
CA PHE A 8 11.20 9.96 -16.20
C PHE A 8 11.84 8.84 -15.36
N ILE A 9 13.04 9.04 -14.83
CA ILE A 9 13.73 8.09 -13.96
C ILE A 9 12.90 7.85 -12.69
N ARG A 10 12.41 8.92 -12.07
CA ARG A 10 11.55 8.86 -10.88
C ARG A 10 10.26 8.08 -11.14
N LEU A 11 9.60 8.34 -12.27
CA LEU A 11 8.39 7.61 -12.67
C LEU A 11 8.68 6.13 -12.88
N LEU A 12 9.75 5.79 -13.61
CA LEU A 12 10.15 4.40 -13.85
C LEU A 12 10.45 3.66 -12.53
N ALA A 13 11.22 4.27 -11.65
CA ALA A 13 11.53 3.73 -10.33
C ALA A 13 10.27 3.51 -9.49
N SER A 14 9.33 4.47 -9.52
CA SER A 14 8.03 4.40 -8.83
C SER A 14 7.19 3.23 -9.34
N LEU A 15 7.05 3.08 -10.67
CA LEU A 15 6.27 1.99 -11.28
C LEU A 15 6.86 0.61 -10.98
N LEU A 16 8.18 0.48 -11.00
CA LEU A 16 8.83 -0.77 -10.65
C LEU A 16 8.70 -1.08 -9.15
N ALA A 17 8.84 -0.09 -8.29
CA ALA A 17 8.69 -0.27 -6.85
C ALA A 17 7.26 -0.67 -6.46
N VAL A 18 6.24 0.01 -6.99
CA VAL A 18 4.84 -0.36 -6.72
C VAL A 18 4.53 -1.76 -7.26
N ALA A 19 5.13 -2.14 -8.39
CA ALA A 19 5.01 -3.47 -8.95
C ALA A 19 5.49 -4.56 -7.98
N VAL A 20 6.65 -4.37 -7.39
CA VAL A 20 7.22 -5.29 -6.39
C VAL A 20 6.33 -5.35 -5.15
N VAL A 21 5.99 -4.19 -4.59
CA VAL A 21 5.26 -4.11 -3.31
C VAL A 21 3.85 -4.71 -3.41
N LEU A 22 3.11 -4.38 -4.48
CA LEU A 22 1.77 -4.97 -4.72
C LEU A 22 1.83 -6.46 -5.00
N THR A 23 2.84 -6.93 -5.75
CA THR A 23 3.01 -8.35 -6.02
C THR A 23 3.25 -9.14 -4.73
N MET A 24 4.10 -8.63 -3.84
CA MET A 24 4.38 -9.27 -2.55
C MET A 24 3.13 -9.30 -1.67
N HIS A 25 2.38 -8.22 -1.64
CA HIS A 25 1.12 -8.08 -0.91
C HIS A 25 0.08 -9.12 -1.38
N GLU A 26 -0.22 -9.13 -2.67
CA GLU A 26 -1.20 -10.05 -3.25
C GLU A 26 -0.76 -11.51 -3.17
N PHE A 27 0.54 -11.78 -3.36
CA PHE A 27 1.10 -13.13 -3.16
C PHE A 27 0.90 -13.60 -1.72
N ALA A 28 1.09 -12.74 -0.72
CA ALA A 28 0.90 -13.08 0.67
C ALA A 28 -0.54 -13.50 0.97
N HIS A 29 -1.54 -12.78 0.45
CA HIS A 29 -2.95 -13.18 0.54
C HIS A 29 -3.19 -14.54 -0.10
N ALA A 30 -2.71 -14.76 -1.32
CA ALA A 30 -2.84 -16.02 -2.04
C ALA A 30 -2.20 -17.18 -1.27
N PHE A 31 -1.00 -16.97 -0.73
CA PHE A 31 -0.24 -17.98 -0.01
C PHE A 31 -0.91 -18.39 1.30
N ILE A 32 -1.33 -17.41 2.11
CA ILE A 32 -1.99 -17.69 3.39
C ILE A 32 -3.36 -18.30 3.17
N ALA A 33 -4.16 -17.83 2.20
CA ALA A 33 -5.43 -18.46 1.83
C ALA A 33 -5.24 -19.93 1.47
N TYR A 34 -4.26 -20.23 0.62
CA TYR A 34 -3.91 -21.62 0.25
C TYR A 34 -3.51 -22.47 1.47
N LYS A 35 -2.68 -21.92 2.36
CA LYS A 35 -2.27 -22.60 3.61
C LYS A 35 -3.45 -22.82 4.56
N CYS A 36 -4.42 -21.93 4.57
CA CYS A 36 -5.66 -22.06 5.35
C CYS A 36 -6.66 -23.05 4.76
N GLY A 37 -6.42 -23.58 3.55
CA GLY A 37 -7.24 -24.62 2.92
C GLY A 37 -7.98 -24.18 1.67
N ASP A 38 -7.86 -22.92 1.24
CA ASP A 38 -8.50 -22.43 0.02
C ASP A 38 -7.62 -22.62 -1.21
N PRO A 39 -7.92 -23.55 -2.14
CA PRO A 39 -7.15 -23.76 -3.35
C PRO A 39 -7.46 -22.73 -4.46
N THR A 40 -8.46 -21.86 -4.28
CA THR A 40 -8.94 -20.91 -5.29
C THR A 40 -7.81 -20.03 -5.84
N PRO A 41 -6.92 -19.39 -5.01
CA PRO A 41 -5.83 -18.57 -5.52
C PRO A 41 -4.84 -19.35 -6.39
N LYS A 42 -4.59 -20.62 -6.04
CA LYS A 42 -3.71 -21.50 -6.83
C LYS A 42 -4.29 -21.79 -8.20
N TYR A 43 -5.55 -22.19 -8.28
CA TYR A 43 -6.22 -22.46 -9.57
C TYR A 43 -6.38 -21.21 -10.42
N ALA A 44 -6.53 -20.04 -9.81
CA ALA A 44 -6.56 -18.76 -10.49
C ALA A 44 -5.15 -18.28 -10.95
N GLY A 45 -4.07 -19.05 -10.69
CA GLY A 45 -2.70 -18.69 -11.05
C GLY A 45 -2.14 -17.50 -10.25
N ARG A 46 -2.74 -17.22 -9.07
CA ARG A 46 -2.36 -16.08 -8.20
C ARG A 46 -1.29 -16.43 -7.18
N LEU A 47 -0.98 -17.71 -7.00
CA LEU A 47 0.13 -18.17 -6.16
C LEU A 47 1.44 -18.04 -6.94
N SER A 48 1.82 -16.80 -7.28
CA SER A 48 2.95 -16.46 -8.16
C SER A 48 3.53 -15.11 -7.76
N LEU A 49 4.85 -14.98 -7.85
CA LEU A 49 5.56 -13.70 -7.71
C LEU A 49 5.69 -12.94 -9.04
N ASN A 50 5.03 -13.39 -10.10
CA ASN A 50 5.01 -12.68 -11.37
C ASN A 50 4.07 -11.47 -11.28
N PRO A 51 4.57 -10.22 -11.40
CA PRO A 51 3.77 -9.00 -11.30
C PRO A 51 2.58 -8.97 -12.27
N MET A 52 2.76 -9.51 -13.49
CA MET A 52 1.72 -9.53 -14.53
C MET A 52 0.46 -10.33 -14.12
N ARG A 53 0.57 -11.16 -13.09
CA ARG A 53 -0.57 -11.89 -12.54
C ARG A 53 -1.41 -11.04 -11.58
N HIS A 54 -0.84 -9.97 -11.03
CA HIS A 54 -1.43 -9.15 -9.97
C HIS A 54 -1.83 -7.75 -10.44
N PHE A 55 -1.41 -7.32 -11.63
CA PHE A 55 -1.73 -5.99 -12.13
C PHE A 55 -3.11 -5.90 -12.73
N ASP A 56 -3.75 -4.78 -12.42
CA ASP A 56 -4.82 -4.18 -13.19
C ASP A 56 -4.22 -3.05 -14.05
N ILE A 57 -4.44 -3.11 -15.36
CA ILE A 57 -3.84 -2.14 -16.30
C ILE A 57 -4.36 -0.74 -16.00
N LEU A 58 -5.66 -0.58 -15.74
CA LEU A 58 -6.25 0.72 -15.42
C LEU A 58 -5.74 1.26 -14.08
N GLY A 59 -5.63 0.38 -13.06
CA GLY A 59 -5.05 0.75 -11.77
C GLY A 59 -3.61 1.22 -11.89
N LEU A 60 -2.79 0.56 -12.72
CA LEU A 60 -1.40 0.96 -12.96
C LEU A 60 -1.29 2.29 -13.72
N VAL A 61 -2.13 2.51 -14.73
CA VAL A 61 -2.19 3.78 -15.46
C VAL A 61 -2.59 4.92 -14.54
N LEU A 62 -3.63 4.75 -13.73
CA LEU A 62 -4.04 5.76 -12.75
C LEU A 62 -2.94 6.03 -11.72
N PHE A 63 -2.24 4.98 -11.28
CA PHE A 63 -1.11 5.17 -10.38
C PHE A 63 0.01 6.01 -11.02
N ALA A 64 0.32 5.80 -12.30
CA ALA A 64 1.33 6.57 -13.02
C ALA A 64 0.99 8.07 -13.12
N PHE A 65 -0.28 8.41 -13.33
CA PHE A 65 -0.72 9.80 -13.56
C PHE A 65 -1.23 10.51 -12.30
N ALA A 66 -1.90 9.78 -11.41
CA ALA A 66 -2.55 10.34 -10.23
C ALA A 66 -1.88 9.95 -8.90
N GLY A 67 -0.86 9.07 -8.94
CA GLY A 67 -0.23 8.55 -7.71
C GLY A 67 -1.12 7.62 -6.89
N PHE A 68 -2.30 7.27 -7.40
CA PHE A 68 -3.26 6.35 -6.81
C PHE A 68 -3.70 5.30 -7.81
N GLY A 69 -3.78 4.04 -7.37
CA GLY A 69 -4.17 2.93 -8.21
C GLY A 69 -4.54 1.70 -7.37
N TRP A 70 -4.86 0.61 -8.05
CA TRP A 70 -5.22 -0.65 -7.41
C TRP A 70 -4.60 -1.84 -8.14
N ALA A 71 -4.41 -2.93 -7.40
CA ALA A 71 -4.06 -4.23 -7.94
C ALA A 71 -5.33 -5.01 -8.36
N LYS A 72 -5.15 -6.02 -9.16
CA LYS A 72 -6.18 -7.00 -9.43
C LYS A 72 -6.28 -7.94 -8.22
N PRO A 73 -7.38 -7.93 -7.44
CA PRO A 73 -7.46 -8.65 -6.18
C PRO A 73 -7.35 -10.17 -6.35
N VAL A 74 -6.77 -10.85 -5.37
CA VAL A 74 -6.72 -12.31 -5.32
C VAL A 74 -8.12 -12.87 -5.04
N PRO A 75 -8.65 -13.78 -5.88
CA PRO A 75 -9.90 -14.44 -5.58
C PRO A 75 -9.73 -15.40 -4.39
N ILE A 76 -10.52 -15.22 -3.35
CA ILE A 76 -10.51 -16.03 -2.12
C ILE A 76 -11.93 -16.54 -1.89
N ASN A 77 -12.05 -17.84 -1.57
CA ASN A 77 -13.30 -18.44 -1.14
C ASN A 77 -13.21 -18.84 0.34
N PRO A 78 -13.73 -18.02 1.27
CA PRO A 78 -13.64 -18.29 2.70
C PRO A 78 -14.34 -19.59 3.14
N ASN A 79 -15.26 -20.12 2.34
CA ASN A 79 -15.95 -21.41 2.63
C ASN A 79 -15.00 -22.62 2.52
N ASN A 80 -13.87 -22.46 1.84
CA ASN A 80 -12.85 -23.51 1.74
C ASN A 80 -11.90 -23.53 2.95
N PHE A 81 -11.93 -22.52 3.81
CA PHE A 81 -11.03 -22.46 4.95
C PHE A 81 -11.35 -23.57 5.97
N ARG A 82 -10.32 -24.26 6.44
CA ARG A 82 -10.44 -25.27 7.52
C ARG A 82 -11.07 -24.67 8.78
N HIS A 83 -10.76 -23.40 9.06
CA HIS A 83 -11.34 -22.60 10.15
C HIS A 83 -11.70 -21.23 9.61
N TYR A 84 -12.96 -21.02 9.26
CA TYR A 84 -13.47 -19.84 8.56
C TYR A 84 -12.89 -18.53 9.12
N LYS A 85 -13.08 -18.25 10.41
CA LYS A 85 -12.67 -16.98 11.03
C LYS A 85 -11.16 -16.77 11.04
N ARG A 86 -10.41 -17.82 11.43
CA ARG A 86 -8.93 -17.75 11.47
C ARG A 86 -8.38 -17.62 10.06
N GLY A 87 -8.90 -18.40 9.12
CA GLY A 87 -8.51 -18.34 7.72
C GLY A 87 -8.76 -16.94 7.13
N LEU A 88 -9.94 -16.36 7.37
CA LEU A 88 -10.30 -15.03 6.90
C LEU A 88 -9.37 -13.96 7.53
N ALA A 89 -9.17 -13.97 8.85
CA ALA A 89 -8.33 -13.00 9.55
C ALA A 89 -6.85 -13.11 9.11
N PHE A 90 -6.28 -14.31 9.07
CA PHE A 90 -4.89 -14.51 8.68
C PHE A 90 -4.65 -14.14 7.22
N THR A 91 -5.59 -14.48 6.35
CA THR A 91 -5.50 -14.10 4.94
C THR A 91 -5.58 -12.59 4.78
N ALA A 92 -6.51 -11.93 5.47
CA ALA A 92 -6.67 -10.48 5.39
C ALA A 92 -5.42 -9.74 5.87
N ILE A 93 -4.83 -10.13 7.01
CA ILE A 93 -3.66 -9.43 7.56
C ILE A 93 -2.35 -9.75 6.84
N ALA A 94 -2.32 -10.80 6.00
CA ALA A 94 -1.12 -11.29 5.36
C ALA A 94 -0.42 -10.24 4.49
N GLY A 95 -1.18 -9.51 3.67
CA GLY A 95 -0.66 -8.43 2.84
C GLY A 95 -0.07 -7.29 3.65
N VAL A 96 -0.79 -6.85 4.67
CA VAL A 96 -0.39 -5.80 5.61
C VAL A 96 0.93 -6.15 6.30
N VAL A 97 1.01 -7.37 6.87
CA VAL A 97 2.22 -7.84 7.57
C VAL A 97 3.39 -7.97 6.60
N THR A 98 3.16 -8.52 5.41
CA THR A 98 4.22 -8.65 4.39
C THR A 98 4.76 -7.28 3.98
N ASN A 99 3.92 -6.31 3.75
CA ASN A 99 4.37 -4.96 3.42
C ASN A 99 5.14 -4.32 4.57
N TYR A 100 4.66 -4.46 5.81
CA TYR A 100 5.37 -3.95 6.97
C TYR A 100 6.76 -4.57 7.15
N LEU A 101 6.87 -5.90 7.03
CA LEU A 101 8.16 -6.59 7.09
C LEU A 101 9.07 -6.21 5.91
N SER A 102 8.50 -5.98 4.73
CA SER A 102 9.24 -5.49 3.57
C SER A 102 9.82 -4.11 3.82
N ALA A 103 9.11 -3.22 4.52
CA ALA A 103 9.64 -1.92 4.91
C ALA A 103 10.87 -2.02 5.82
N PHE A 104 10.91 -3.00 6.74
CA PHE A 104 12.10 -3.30 7.55
C PHE A 104 13.32 -3.71 6.72
N ILE A 105 13.08 -4.39 5.59
CA ILE A 105 14.15 -4.83 4.69
C ILE A 105 14.58 -3.70 3.75
N PHE A 106 13.62 -2.97 3.19
CA PHE A 106 13.92 -1.95 2.18
C PHE A 106 14.51 -0.66 2.78
N TYR A 107 14.21 -0.34 4.03
CA TYR A 107 14.77 0.84 4.69
C TYR A 107 16.30 0.80 4.79
N PRO A 108 16.95 -0.24 5.33
CA PRO A 108 18.41 -0.31 5.37
C PRO A 108 19.03 -0.39 3.98
N LEU A 109 18.37 -1.05 3.02
CA LEU A 109 18.85 -1.07 1.62
C LEU A 109 18.84 0.35 1.02
N MET A 110 17.81 1.13 1.32
CA MET A 110 17.76 2.56 0.95
C MET A 110 18.93 3.33 1.58
N LEU A 111 19.21 3.14 2.88
CA LEU A 111 20.32 3.80 3.57
C LEU A 111 21.68 3.41 2.96
N ILE A 112 21.89 2.12 2.65
CA ILE A 112 23.09 1.64 1.98
C ILE A 112 23.28 2.32 0.62
N VAL A 113 22.23 2.40 -0.18
CA VAL A 113 22.30 3.06 -1.49
C VAL A 113 22.64 4.54 -1.34
N ILE A 114 21.99 5.24 -0.42
CA ILE A 114 22.27 6.68 -0.19
C ILE A 114 23.70 6.91 0.29
N SER A 115 24.23 6.06 1.16
CA SER A 115 25.52 6.31 1.84
C SER A 115 26.72 5.80 1.04
N TYR A 116 26.57 4.74 0.26
CA TYR A 116 27.70 4.00 -0.30
C TYR A 116 27.67 3.81 -1.82
N VAL A 117 26.49 4.00 -2.46
CA VAL A 117 26.41 3.83 -3.91
C VAL A 117 26.67 5.14 -4.61
N GLN A 118 27.85 5.24 -5.25
CA GLN A 118 28.22 6.34 -6.11
C GLN A 118 28.80 5.75 -7.39
N THR A 119 28.03 5.84 -8.48
CA THR A 119 28.46 5.34 -9.78
C THR A 119 28.86 6.53 -10.69
N PRO A 120 29.64 6.28 -11.76
CA PRO A 120 29.90 7.31 -12.75
C PRO A 120 28.65 7.79 -13.51
N LEU A 121 27.53 7.08 -13.36
CA LEU A 121 26.28 7.33 -14.07
C LEU A 121 25.24 7.95 -13.12
N ILE A 122 25.11 9.27 -13.12
CA ILE A 122 24.13 10.03 -12.32
C ILE A 122 22.69 9.48 -12.48
N ALA A 123 22.35 9.01 -13.69
CA ALA A 123 21.03 8.43 -13.95
C ALA A 123 20.79 7.12 -13.18
N LEU A 124 21.82 6.28 -13.05
CA LEU A 124 21.75 5.02 -12.30
C LEU A 124 21.63 5.30 -10.80
N ASP A 125 22.44 6.22 -10.27
CA ASP A 125 22.38 6.61 -8.86
C ASP A 125 21.00 7.16 -8.50
N SER A 126 20.44 8.05 -9.36
CA SER A 126 19.10 8.59 -9.18
C SER A 126 18.03 7.50 -9.23
N PHE A 127 18.15 6.56 -10.18
CA PHE A 127 17.23 5.44 -10.28
C PHE A 127 17.27 4.56 -9.02
N LEU A 128 18.44 4.16 -8.56
CA LEU A 128 18.60 3.32 -7.37
C LEU A 128 18.08 4.03 -6.12
N TYR A 129 18.41 5.31 -5.96
CA TYR A 129 17.88 6.13 -4.87
C TYR A 129 16.36 6.14 -4.84
N TYR A 130 15.71 6.53 -5.94
CA TYR A 130 14.24 6.58 -6.00
C TYR A 130 13.60 5.20 -5.88
N PHE A 131 14.20 4.18 -6.47
CA PHE A 131 13.66 2.82 -6.42
C PHE A 131 13.59 2.29 -4.99
N PHE A 132 14.68 2.37 -4.22
CA PHE A 132 14.68 1.90 -2.83
C PHE A 132 13.88 2.82 -1.90
N LEU A 133 13.87 4.12 -2.15
CA LEU A 133 13.01 5.06 -1.45
C LEU A 133 11.54 4.70 -1.63
N PHE A 134 11.11 4.42 -2.86
CA PHE A 134 9.72 4.04 -3.14
C PHE A 134 9.38 2.63 -2.64
N LEU A 135 10.30 1.67 -2.71
CA LEU A 135 10.10 0.35 -2.11
C LEU A 135 9.77 0.46 -0.62
N TYR A 136 10.54 1.24 0.12
CA TYR A 136 10.27 1.50 1.54
C TYR A 136 8.96 2.25 1.75
N SER A 137 8.80 3.39 1.09
CA SER A 137 7.65 4.28 1.30
C SER A 137 6.33 3.60 0.93
N TYR A 138 6.27 2.89 -0.22
CA TYR A 138 5.05 2.18 -0.62
C TYR A 138 4.76 0.97 0.26
N SER A 139 5.79 0.23 0.69
CA SER A 139 5.59 -0.87 1.64
C SER A 139 4.95 -0.37 2.93
N LEU A 140 5.42 0.75 3.47
CA LEU A 140 4.87 1.34 4.67
C LEU A 140 3.46 1.91 4.43
N ALA A 141 3.28 2.69 3.36
CA ALA A 141 2.00 3.30 3.02
C ALA A 141 0.89 2.25 2.78
N PHE A 142 1.17 1.19 2.01
CA PHE A 142 0.19 0.13 1.77
C PHE A 142 -0.11 -0.70 3.02
N SER A 143 0.89 -0.90 3.90
CA SER A 143 0.64 -1.51 5.21
C SER A 143 -0.34 -0.68 6.03
N VAL A 144 -0.11 0.62 6.15
CA VAL A 144 -0.96 1.54 6.94
C VAL A 144 -2.33 1.71 6.33
N PHE A 145 -2.41 1.95 5.01
CA PHE A 145 -3.67 2.15 4.29
C PHE A 145 -4.59 0.93 4.39
N ASN A 146 -4.05 -0.28 4.19
CA ASN A 146 -4.84 -1.50 4.27
C ASN A 146 -5.22 -1.91 5.70
N LEU A 147 -4.67 -1.28 6.74
CA LEU A 147 -5.15 -1.45 8.12
C LEU A 147 -6.45 -0.70 8.41
N ILE A 148 -6.84 0.27 7.58
CA ILE A 148 -8.08 1.03 7.77
C ILE A 148 -9.28 0.07 7.75
N PRO A 149 -10.16 0.11 8.78
CA PRO A 149 -11.28 -0.83 8.89
C PRO A 149 -12.49 -0.40 8.05
N LEU A 150 -12.27 -0.16 6.76
CA LEU A 150 -13.30 0.21 5.78
C LEU A 150 -13.27 -0.72 4.56
N PRO A 151 -14.43 -1.16 4.02
CA PRO A 151 -14.48 -1.85 2.74
C PRO A 151 -13.91 -0.98 1.60
N PRO A 152 -13.19 -1.55 0.67
CA PRO A 152 -12.87 -2.97 0.47
C PRO A 152 -11.50 -3.40 1.06
N LEU A 153 -10.92 -2.62 1.97
CA LEU A 153 -9.57 -2.82 2.50
C LEU A 153 -9.46 -4.06 3.40
N ASP A 154 -8.24 -4.53 3.60
CA ASP A 154 -7.95 -5.74 4.39
C ASP A 154 -8.36 -5.60 5.86
N GLY A 155 -8.20 -4.40 6.44
CA GLY A 155 -8.67 -4.09 7.79
C GLY A 155 -10.15 -4.38 8.00
N TRP A 156 -11.00 -4.14 6.99
CA TRP A 156 -12.40 -4.51 7.07
C TRP A 156 -12.61 -6.02 7.16
N ARG A 157 -11.87 -6.81 6.38
CA ARG A 157 -11.95 -8.28 6.41
C ARG A 157 -11.54 -8.84 7.78
N VAL A 158 -10.60 -8.18 8.47
CA VAL A 158 -10.27 -8.52 9.86
C VAL A 158 -11.47 -8.24 10.79
N VAL A 159 -12.12 -7.07 10.64
CA VAL A 159 -13.34 -6.75 11.38
C VAL A 159 -14.43 -7.79 11.11
N GLU A 160 -14.62 -8.20 9.85
CA GLU A 160 -15.57 -9.24 9.46
C GLU A 160 -15.28 -10.59 10.15
N ALA A 161 -13.99 -10.97 10.22
CA ALA A 161 -13.59 -12.24 10.86
C ALA A 161 -13.88 -12.28 12.35
N VAL A 162 -13.75 -11.15 13.07
CA VAL A 162 -13.93 -11.09 14.53
C VAL A 162 -15.34 -10.68 14.97
N ASN A 163 -16.09 -9.95 14.13
CA ASN A 163 -17.40 -9.43 14.47
C ASN A 163 -18.48 -10.51 14.38
N ARG A 164 -18.96 -10.96 15.54
CA ARG A 164 -19.98 -12.02 15.62
C ARG A 164 -21.41 -11.52 15.41
N LYS A 165 -21.70 -10.26 15.78
CA LYS A 165 -23.08 -9.77 15.93
C LYS A 165 -23.61 -9.04 14.70
N ARG A 166 -22.76 -8.64 13.76
CA ARG A 166 -23.12 -7.81 12.59
C ARG A 166 -24.19 -6.75 12.92
N GLY A 167 -23.91 -5.97 14.00
CA GLY A 167 -24.84 -4.97 14.52
C GLY A 167 -25.08 -3.79 13.54
N LYS A 168 -25.86 -2.78 13.97
CA LYS A 168 -26.23 -1.64 13.12
C LYS A 168 -25.00 -0.91 12.55
N ILE A 169 -23.98 -0.69 13.37
CA ILE A 169 -22.74 -0.02 12.97
C ILE A 169 -22.00 -0.83 11.90
N TYR A 170 -21.89 -2.15 12.08
CA TYR A 170 -21.26 -3.04 11.09
C TYR A 170 -21.97 -2.95 9.74
N ARG A 171 -23.32 -3.07 9.73
CA ARG A 171 -24.11 -2.99 8.49
C ARG A 171 -24.01 -1.64 7.81
N PHE A 172 -23.91 -0.56 8.58
CA PHE A 172 -23.70 0.78 8.03
C PHE A 172 -22.36 0.84 7.26
N PHE A 173 -21.26 0.41 7.87
CA PHE A 173 -19.96 0.41 7.17
C PHE A 173 -19.90 -0.63 6.04
N GLU A 174 -20.54 -1.79 6.18
CA GLU A 174 -20.64 -2.79 5.12
C GLU A 174 -21.34 -2.20 3.87
N GLN A 175 -22.38 -1.40 4.07
CA GLN A 175 -23.18 -0.78 3.00
C GLN A 175 -22.52 0.47 2.41
N TYR A 176 -21.99 1.35 3.26
CA TYR A 176 -21.54 2.68 2.86
C TYR A 176 -20.03 2.86 2.91
N GLY A 177 -19.27 1.93 3.48
CA GLY A 177 -17.84 2.08 3.73
C GLY A 177 -17.02 2.30 2.46
N TYR A 178 -17.41 1.68 1.34
CA TYR A 178 -16.76 1.93 0.05
C TYR A 178 -16.94 3.39 -0.41
N ILE A 179 -18.15 3.94 -0.27
CA ILE A 179 -18.44 5.34 -0.63
C ILE A 179 -17.68 6.28 0.31
N ILE A 180 -17.68 5.97 1.62
CA ILE A 180 -16.93 6.74 2.62
C ILE A 180 -15.45 6.77 2.25
N LEU A 181 -14.87 5.62 1.94
CA LEU A 181 -13.46 5.53 1.54
C LEU A 181 -13.17 6.35 0.27
N LEU A 182 -14.01 6.27 -0.75
CA LEU A 182 -13.85 7.07 -1.97
C LEU A 182 -13.91 8.58 -1.70
N VAL A 183 -14.81 9.03 -0.83
CA VAL A 183 -14.89 10.43 -0.43
C VAL A 183 -13.63 10.86 0.32
N LEU A 184 -13.14 10.05 1.26
CA LEU A 184 -11.91 10.34 2.01
C LEU A 184 -10.70 10.42 1.09
N ILE A 185 -10.55 9.48 0.16
CA ILE A 185 -9.48 9.51 -0.85
C ILE A 185 -9.62 10.75 -1.74
N GLY A 186 -10.84 11.08 -2.16
CA GLY A 186 -11.10 12.27 -3.00
C GLY A 186 -10.72 13.57 -2.30
N ILE A 187 -11.04 13.73 -1.02
CA ILE A 187 -10.64 14.90 -0.22
C ILE A 187 -9.12 14.97 -0.10
N HIS A 188 -8.48 13.86 0.31
CA HIS A 188 -7.02 13.78 0.44
C HIS A 188 -6.30 14.12 -0.88
N PHE A 189 -6.78 13.58 -1.99
CA PHE A 189 -6.23 13.86 -3.32
C PHE A 189 -6.42 15.33 -3.71
N LEU A 190 -7.60 15.91 -3.43
CA LEU A 190 -7.89 17.32 -3.68
C LEU A 190 -6.94 18.22 -2.89
N VAL A 191 -6.74 17.96 -1.59
CA VAL A 191 -5.81 18.71 -0.74
C VAL A 191 -4.39 18.65 -1.31
N ASN A 192 -3.92 17.47 -1.71
CA ASN A 192 -2.60 17.30 -2.31
C ASN A 192 -2.44 18.09 -3.63
N ILE A 193 -3.47 18.10 -4.48
CA ILE A 193 -3.42 18.90 -5.72
C ILE A 193 -3.40 20.40 -5.39
N LEU A 194 -4.30 20.87 -4.55
CA LEU A 194 -4.41 22.28 -4.22
C LEU A 194 -3.15 22.83 -3.54
N SER A 195 -2.48 22.01 -2.70
CA SER A 195 -1.24 22.37 -2.01
C SER A 195 -0.05 22.59 -2.96
N ASN A 196 -0.09 22.05 -4.18
CA ASN A 196 0.95 22.25 -5.17
C ASN A 196 0.90 23.62 -5.86
N TYR A 197 -0.18 24.38 -5.68
CA TYR A 197 -0.38 25.67 -6.34
C TYR A 197 -0.64 26.78 -5.34
N GLN A 198 0.24 27.80 -5.28
CA GLN A 198 0.12 28.93 -4.35
C GLN A 198 -1.21 29.67 -4.44
N ILE A 199 -1.79 29.77 -5.64
CA ILE A 199 -3.08 30.45 -5.86
C ILE A 199 -4.24 29.78 -5.11
N PHE A 200 -4.09 28.49 -4.76
CA PHE A 200 -5.10 27.71 -4.04
C PHE A 200 -4.74 27.46 -2.57
N ALA A 201 -3.72 28.14 -2.02
CA ALA A 201 -3.23 27.89 -0.65
C ALA A 201 -4.35 27.99 0.40
N LEU A 202 -5.24 29.00 0.30
CA LEU A 202 -6.37 29.13 1.21
C LEU A 202 -7.37 27.97 1.09
N ALA A 203 -7.64 27.51 -0.15
CA ALA A 203 -8.52 26.36 -0.37
C ALA A 203 -7.88 25.07 0.16
N ALA A 204 -6.57 24.87 -0.06
CA ALA A 204 -5.83 23.75 0.48
C ALA A 204 -5.87 23.71 2.01
N GLU A 205 -5.72 24.86 2.67
CA GLU A 205 -5.84 24.97 4.13
C GLU A 205 -7.24 24.60 4.62
N ILE A 206 -8.31 25.16 4.01
CA ILE A 206 -9.70 24.86 4.39
C ILE A 206 -10.03 23.38 4.22
N PHE A 207 -9.70 22.78 3.08
CA PHE A 207 -9.92 21.36 2.85
C PHE A 207 -9.00 20.48 3.69
N GLY A 208 -7.81 20.97 4.06
CA GLY A 208 -6.91 20.31 4.98
C GLY A 208 -7.55 19.98 6.32
N TYR A 209 -8.38 20.86 6.89
CA TYR A 209 -9.08 20.61 8.16
C TYR A 209 -10.04 19.41 8.11
N VAL A 210 -10.51 19.02 6.93
CA VAL A 210 -11.43 17.88 6.75
C VAL A 210 -10.75 16.67 6.11
N ASP A 211 -9.43 16.72 5.89
CA ASP A 211 -8.63 15.59 5.38
C ASP A 211 -8.35 14.57 6.49
N VAL A 212 -9.39 13.91 6.96
CA VAL A 212 -9.31 12.89 8.00
C VAL A 212 -8.39 11.74 7.58
N LEU A 213 -8.39 11.38 6.28
CA LEU A 213 -7.54 10.31 5.76
C LEU A 213 -6.07 10.69 5.87
N GLY A 214 -5.68 11.89 5.45
CA GLY A 214 -4.32 12.39 5.57
C GLY A 214 -3.83 12.36 7.02
N TYR A 215 -4.60 12.90 7.96
CA TYR A 215 -4.26 12.85 9.38
C TYR A 215 -4.08 11.43 9.93
N ILE A 216 -4.95 10.49 9.56
CA ILE A 216 -4.83 9.09 9.98
C ILE A 216 -3.56 8.47 9.39
N LEU A 217 -3.33 8.66 8.10
CA LEU A 217 -2.16 8.08 7.42
C LEU A 217 -0.86 8.63 8.02
N ASP A 218 -0.75 9.94 8.21
CA ASP A 218 0.44 10.58 8.77
C ASP A 218 0.69 10.13 10.21
N PHE A 219 -0.34 10.16 11.05
CA PHE A 219 -0.21 9.74 12.46
C PHE A 219 0.17 8.27 12.61
N VAL A 220 -0.51 7.38 11.88
CA VAL A 220 -0.22 5.94 11.95
C VAL A 220 1.14 5.64 11.34
N THR A 221 1.51 6.28 10.23
CA THR A 221 2.82 6.13 9.59
C THR A 221 3.93 6.58 10.53
N LEU A 222 3.76 7.69 11.24
CA LEU A 222 4.71 8.18 12.25
C LEU A 222 4.97 7.14 13.35
N ILE A 223 3.92 6.48 13.84
CA ILE A 223 4.04 5.45 14.89
C ILE A 223 4.69 4.18 14.34
N VAL A 224 4.22 3.71 13.18
CA VAL A 224 4.60 2.42 12.60
C VAL A 224 6.02 2.46 12.01
N SER A 225 6.49 3.63 11.57
CA SER A 225 7.86 3.81 11.09
C SER A 225 8.92 3.85 12.21
N LYS A 226 8.54 4.29 13.42
CA LYS A 226 9.50 4.42 14.55
C LYS A 226 10.30 3.14 14.85
N PRO A 227 9.73 1.93 14.94
CA PRO A 227 10.51 0.72 15.20
C PRO A 227 11.54 0.46 14.11
N ILE A 228 11.22 0.79 12.84
CA ILE A 228 12.12 0.64 11.69
C ILE A 228 13.28 1.62 11.81
N THR A 229 12.97 2.91 11.98
CA THR A 229 13.97 3.97 12.02
C THR A 229 14.86 3.89 13.26
N LEU A 230 14.30 3.49 14.41
CA LEU A 230 15.08 3.29 15.64
C LEU A 230 16.03 2.10 15.51
N LEU A 231 15.54 0.96 15.00
CA LEU A 231 16.39 -0.24 14.85
C LEU A 231 17.58 0.04 13.93
N TRP A 232 17.33 0.61 12.77
CA TRP A 232 18.36 0.83 11.77
C TRP A 232 19.19 2.10 12.01
N GLY A 233 18.66 3.10 12.74
CA GLY A 233 19.43 4.25 13.22
C GLY A 233 20.47 3.91 14.30
N LEU A 234 20.43 2.68 14.85
CA LEU A 234 21.49 2.15 15.72
C LEU A 234 22.63 1.52 14.92
N VAL A 235 22.42 1.25 13.63
CA VAL A 235 23.38 0.53 12.76
C VAL A 235 24.05 1.49 11.78
N PHE A 236 23.34 2.51 11.31
CA PHE A 236 23.79 3.55 10.39
C PHE A 236 23.83 4.91 11.06
#